data_58aa2a89312064af5e6523da6c0e9fa9
#
_entry.id   58aa2a89312064af5e6523da6c0e9fa9
#
_cell.length_a   1.000
_cell.length_b   1.000
_cell.length_c   1.000
_cell.angle_alpha   90.00
_cell.angle_beta   90.00
_cell.angle_gamma   90.00
#
_symmetry.space_group_name_H-M   'P 1'
#
loop_
_entity.id
_entity.type
_entity.pdbx_description
1 polymer ?
#
loop_
_entity_poly.entity_id
_entity_poly.type
_entity_poly.pdbx_seq_one_letter_code
_entity_poly.pdbx_strand_id
1 'polypeptide(L)'
;WQRNLVVKPDGTRYWPLTGFYDFQRIAGITQYQVIQHALDDVELRIVSPAELTAAQSDELIRTVQRYLKHDFPMRITRQAEPFAVARNGKHEEFICKVV
;
A
#
# COMPACT_ATOMS: atom_id res chain seq x y z
N TRP A 1 1.84 -21.66 2.68
CA TRP A 1 2.27 -20.37 3.15
C TRP A 1 1.53 -19.26 2.44
N GLN A 2 0.49 -18.75 3.08
CA GLN A 2 -0.42 -17.85 2.38
C GLN A 2 -0.58 -16.51 3.10
N ARG A 3 0.48 -16.08 3.76
CA ARG A 3 0.51 -14.76 4.38
C ARG A 3 0.56 -13.68 3.31
N ASN A 4 -0.11 -12.58 3.59
CA ASN A 4 -0.05 -11.37 2.77
C ASN A 4 -0.57 -11.54 1.35
N LEU A 5 -1.57 -12.39 1.17
CA LEU A 5 -2.35 -12.40 -0.05
C LEU A 5 -3.43 -11.33 0.03
N VAL A 6 -3.73 -10.72 -1.10
CA VAL A 6 -4.87 -9.80 -1.20
C VAL A 6 -6.15 -10.60 -1.12
N VAL A 7 -7.12 -10.13 -0.33
CA VAL A 7 -8.43 -10.78 -0.18
C VAL A 7 -9.50 -9.87 -0.76
N LYS A 8 -10.18 -10.32 -1.82
CA LYS A 8 -11.30 -9.60 -2.40
C LYS A 8 -12.59 -9.86 -1.60
N PRO A 9 -13.61 -8.97 -1.73
CA PRO A 9 -14.88 -9.17 -1.01
C PRO A 9 -15.58 -10.50 -1.33
N ASP A 10 -15.32 -11.09 -2.48
CA ASP A 10 -15.87 -12.39 -2.85
C ASP A 10 -15.10 -13.58 -2.25
N GLY A 11 -14.07 -13.30 -1.46
CA GLY A 11 -13.24 -14.32 -0.84
C GLY A 11 -12.05 -14.77 -1.66
N THR A 12 -11.92 -14.29 -2.89
CA THR A 12 -10.78 -14.64 -3.73
C THR A 12 -9.48 -14.13 -3.13
N ARG A 13 -8.45 -14.96 -3.10
CA ARG A 13 -7.12 -14.60 -2.59
C ARG A 13 -6.10 -14.71 -3.71
N TYR A 14 -5.18 -13.73 -3.77
CA TYR A 14 -4.17 -13.74 -4.81
C TYR A 14 -2.95 -12.92 -4.38
N TRP A 15 -1.82 -13.16 -5.06
CA TRP A 15 -0.60 -12.41 -4.80
C TRP A 15 -0.74 -11.00 -5.35
N PRO A 16 -0.40 -9.96 -4.55
CA PRO A 16 -0.38 -8.60 -5.09
C PRO A 16 0.75 -8.44 -6.09
N LEU A 17 0.56 -7.55 -7.05
CA LEU A 17 1.66 -7.11 -7.87
C LEU A 17 2.60 -6.28 -7.00
N THR A 18 3.90 -6.51 -7.13
CA THR A 18 4.91 -5.81 -6.36
C THR A 18 5.72 -4.88 -7.25
N GLY A 19 6.57 -4.03 -6.62
CA GLY A 19 7.40 -3.13 -7.39
C GLY A 19 6.65 -1.90 -7.85
N PHE A 20 6.07 -1.15 -6.92
CA PHE A 20 5.31 0.07 -7.22
C PHE A 20 6.25 1.19 -7.65
N TYR A 21 6.84 1.06 -8.82
CA TYR A 21 7.87 2.00 -9.31
C TYR A 21 7.32 3.40 -9.58
N ASP A 22 6.03 3.51 -9.83
CA ASP A 22 5.41 4.79 -10.14
C ASP A 22 5.33 5.73 -8.95
N PHE A 23 5.46 5.22 -7.73
CA PHE A 23 5.31 6.03 -6.52
C PHE A 23 6.32 7.16 -6.46
N GLN A 24 7.59 6.88 -6.78
CA GLN A 24 8.61 7.92 -6.77
C GLN A 24 8.33 8.99 -7.81
N ARG A 25 7.86 8.59 -8.98
CA ARG A 25 7.51 9.52 -10.05
C ARG A 25 6.33 10.41 -9.65
N ILE A 26 5.34 9.84 -8.97
CA ILE A 26 4.13 10.57 -8.62
C ILE A 26 4.41 11.63 -7.54
N ALA A 27 5.14 11.28 -6.49
CA ALA A 27 5.25 12.13 -5.31
C ALA A 27 6.58 12.07 -4.57
N GLY A 28 7.63 11.53 -5.16
CA GLY A 28 8.93 11.44 -4.52
C GLY A 28 8.92 10.56 -3.28
N ILE A 29 8.09 9.53 -3.27
CA ILE A 29 7.95 8.62 -2.14
C ILE A 29 9.20 7.75 -2.05
N THR A 30 9.79 7.68 -0.85
CA THR A 30 11.01 6.90 -0.61
C THR A 30 10.74 5.53 -0.03
N GLN A 31 9.63 5.39 0.73
CA GLN A 31 9.21 4.11 1.27
C GLN A 31 7.70 4.04 1.25
N TYR A 32 7.17 2.83 1.14
CA TYR A 32 5.72 2.62 1.17
C TYR A 32 5.40 1.26 1.77
N GLN A 33 4.16 1.14 2.26
CA GLN A 33 3.62 -0.12 2.74
C GLN A 33 2.12 -0.10 2.54
N VAL A 34 1.58 -1.15 1.95
CA VAL A 34 0.14 -1.32 1.77
C VAL A 34 -0.36 -2.32 2.79
N ILE A 35 -1.37 -1.94 3.57
CA ILE A 35 -1.92 -2.80 4.61
C ILE A 35 -3.40 -3.00 4.35
N GLN A 36 -3.82 -4.24 4.13
CA GLN A 36 -5.23 -4.57 4.07
C GLN A 36 -5.71 -4.93 5.46
N HIS A 37 -6.39 -3.98 6.11
CA HIS A 37 -6.91 -4.16 7.47
C HIS A 37 -8.19 -4.98 7.50
N ALA A 38 -9.03 -4.82 6.47
CA ALA A 38 -10.31 -5.49 6.33
C ALA A 38 -10.65 -5.56 4.84
N LEU A 39 -11.74 -6.24 4.51
CA LEU A 39 -12.16 -6.36 3.11
C LEU A 39 -12.46 -5.00 2.47
N ASP A 40 -12.85 -4.03 3.28
CA ASP A 40 -13.21 -2.69 2.81
C ASP A 40 -12.31 -1.60 3.39
N ASP A 41 -11.13 -1.95 3.90
CA ASP A 41 -10.22 -0.96 4.51
C ASP A 41 -8.78 -1.31 4.14
N VAL A 42 -8.22 -0.54 3.20
CA VAL A 42 -6.83 -0.67 2.80
C VAL A 42 -6.13 0.64 3.08
N GLU A 43 -5.00 0.57 3.75
CA GLU A 43 -4.19 1.73 4.08
C GLU A 43 -2.91 1.72 3.27
N LEU A 44 -2.61 2.85 2.60
CA LEU A 44 -1.31 3.07 1.97
C LEU A 44 -0.50 3.98 2.89
N ARG A 45 0.54 3.41 3.50
CA ARG A 45 1.48 4.17 4.33
C ARG A 45 2.66 4.57 3.48
N ILE A 46 3.01 5.85 3.52
CA ILE A 46 4.10 6.35 2.70
C ILE A 46 5.05 7.22 3.52
N VAL A 47 6.29 7.26 3.05
CA VAL A 47 7.30 8.18 3.56
C VAL A 47 7.64 9.13 2.42
N SER A 48 7.42 10.43 2.63
CA SER A 48 7.78 11.46 1.66
C SER A 48 8.15 12.73 2.41
N PRO A 49 9.04 13.57 1.84
CA PRO A 49 9.49 14.79 2.52
C PRO A 49 8.41 15.86 2.61
N ALA A 50 7.40 15.83 1.74
CA ALA A 50 6.35 16.83 1.70
C ALA A 50 4.99 16.18 1.67
N GLU A 51 3.96 16.92 2.09
CA GLU A 51 2.58 16.45 2.02
C GLU A 51 2.14 16.32 0.56
N LEU A 52 1.20 15.40 0.34
CA LEU A 52 0.68 15.16 -0.98
C LEU A 52 -0.38 16.19 -1.34
N THR A 53 -0.43 16.54 -2.63
CA THR A 53 -1.58 17.27 -3.17
C THR A 53 -2.75 16.31 -3.33
N ALA A 54 -3.97 16.86 -3.50
CA ALA A 54 -5.14 16.03 -3.76
C ALA A 54 -4.97 15.19 -5.03
N ALA A 55 -4.38 15.78 -6.07
CA ALA A 55 -4.14 15.06 -7.32
C ALA A 55 -3.16 13.90 -7.14
N GLN A 56 -2.10 14.12 -6.36
CA GLN A 56 -1.13 13.06 -6.07
C GLN A 56 -1.77 11.92 -5.27
N SER A 57 -2.58 12.27 -4.26
CA SER A 57 -3.29 11.26 -3.46
C SER A 57 -4.21 10.42 -4.34
N ASP A 58 -4.97 11.05 -5.22
CA ASP A 58 -5.88 10.33 -6.12
C ASP A 58 -5.11 9.41 -7.07
N GLU A 59 -3.99 9.89 -7.60
CA GLU A 59 -3.19 9.06 -8.51
C GLU A 59 -2.59 7.87 -7.80
N LEU A 60 -2.12 8.05 -6.56
CA LEU A 60 -1.58 6.94 -5.77
C LEU A 60 -2.65 5.90 -5.47
N ILE A 61 -3.83 6.34 -5.06
CA ILE A 61 -4.92 5.42 -4.76
C ILE A 61 -5.29 4.62 -6.00
N ARG A 62 -5.44 5.27 -7.14
CA ARG A 62 -5.78 4.58 -8.39
C ARG A 62 -4.68 3.60 -8.81
N THR A 63 -3.42 3.98 -8.60
CA THR A 63 -2.29 3.11 -8.91
C THR A 63 -2.33 1.85 -8.07
N VAL A 64 -2.54 1.98 -6.76
CA VAL A 64 -2.60 0.81 -5.87
C VAL A 64 -3.82 -0.06 -6.20
N GLN A 65 -4.98 0.55 -6.44
CA GLN A 65 -6.17 -0.20 -6.82
C GLN A 65 -5.92 -1.03 -8.08
N ARG A 66 -5.23 -0.46 -9.05
CA ARG A 66 -4.89 -1.18 -10.28
C ARG A 66 -3.95 -2.35 -10.00
N TYR A 67 -2.95 -2.16 -9.14
CA TYR A 67 -2.02 -3.24 -8.76
C TYR A 67 -2.72 -4.32 -7.94
N LEU A 68 -3.70 -3.94 -7.12
CA LEU A 68 -4.48 -4.91 -6.34
C LEU A 68 -5.64 -5.49 -7.13
N LYS A 69 -5.89 -5.00 -8.34
CA LYS A 69 -6.93 -5.51 -9.26
C LYS A 69 -8.34 -5.43 -8.69
N HIS A 70 -8.59 -4.46 -7.82
CA HIS A 70 -9.91 -4.22 -7.24
C HIS A 70 -9.95 -2.82 -6.66
N ASP A 71 -11.11 -2.17 -6.73
CA ASP A 71 -11.31 -0.80 -6.26
C ASP A 71 -11.57 -0.77 -4.75
N PHE A 72 -10.62 -1.21 -3.97
CA PHE A 72 -10.72 -1.15 -2.50
C PHE A 72 -10.87 0.28 -2.03
N PRO A 73 -11.75 0.54 -1.04
CA PRO A 73 -11.70 1.83 -0.32
C PRO A 73 -10.33 1.99 0.34
N MET A 74 -9.68 3.11 0.10
CA MET A 74 -8.31 3.31 0.56
C MET A 74 -8.13 4.63 1.27
N ARG A 75 -7.18 4.64 2.20
CA ARG A 75 -6.73 5.85 2.87
C ARG A 75 -5.20 5.90 2.83
N ILE A 76 -4.66 7.11 2.86
CA ILE A 76 -3.22 7.34 2.80
C ILE A 76 -2.78 7.92 4.13
N THR A 77 -1.73 7.32 4.70
CA THR A 77 -1.06 7.84 5.90
C THR A 77 0.37 8.21 5.51
N ARG A 78 0.72 9.47 5.72
CA ARG A 78 2.04 9.97 5.36
C ARG A 78 2.86 10.26 6.60
N GLN A 79 4.17 9.98 6.51
CA GLN A 79 5.13 10.44 7.51
C GLN A 79 6.39 10.92 6.82
N ALA A 80 7.13 11.81 7.48
CA ALA A 80 8.40 12.33 6.95
C ALA A 80 9.57 11.43 7.27
N GLU A 81 9.49 10.68 8.37
CA GLU A 81 10.57 9.86 8.85
C GLU A 81 10.48 8.44 8.27
N PRO A 82 11.64 7.78 8.04
CA PRO A 82 11.63 6.41 7.55
C PRO A 82 10.89 5.46 8.49
N PHE A 83 10.34 4.38 7.93
CA PHE A 83 9.75 3.33 8.73
C PHE A 83 10.81 2.65 9.59
N ALA A 84 10.39 2.17 10.76
CA ALA A 84 11.27 1.37 11.60
C ALA A 84 11.62 0.08 10.88
N VAL A 85 12.89 -0.33 10.97
CA VAL A 85 13.35 -1.57 10.36
C VAL A 85 12.81 -2.74 11.17
N ALA A 86 12.24 -3.73 10.49
CA ALA A 86 11.77 -4.93 11.14
C ALA A 86 12.93 -5.69 11.77
N ARG A 87 12.62 -6.51 12.81
CA ARG A 87 13.64 -7.25 13.55
C ARG A 87 14.51 -8.11 12.64
N ASN A 88 13.97 -8.64 11.57
CA ASN A 88 14.71 -9.48 10.61
C ASN A 88 15.36 -8.66 9.49
N GLY A 89 15.30 -7.34 9.55
CA GLY A 89 15.85 -6.46 8.53
C GLY A 89 15.05 -6.40 7.23
N LYS A 90 13.91 -7.03 7.16
CA LYS A 90 13.08 -7.04 5.95
C LYS A 90 11.95 -6.06 6.06
N HIS A 91 11.63 -5.42 4.93
CA HIS A 91 10.48 -4.53 4.81
C HIS A 91 9.42 -5.20 3.94
N GLU A 92 8.24 -5.42 4.51
CA GLU A 92 7.12 -6.00 3.76
C GLU A 92 6.33 -4.88 3.09
N GLU A 93 6.25 -4.93 1.77
CA GLU A 93 5.53 -3.92 0.99
C GLU A 93 4.01 -4.09 1.06
N PHE A 94 3.55 -5.30 1.33
CA PHE A 94 2.13 -5.58 1.48
C PHE A 94 1.90 -6.47 2.69
N ILE A 95 0.94 -6.07 3.54
CA ILE A 95 0.54 -6.85 4.71
C ILE A 95 -0.97 -7.05 4.67
N CYS A 96 -1.42 -8.28 4.85
CA CYS A 96 -2.84 -8.59 4.94
C CYS A 96 -3.18 -9.01 6.36
N LYS A 97 -4.13 -8.28 6.97
CA LYS A 97 -4.64 -8.58 8.31
C LYS A 97 -6.03 -9.22 8.28
N VAL A 98 -6.53 -9.52 7.10
CA VAL A 98 -7.83 -10.19 6.95
C VAL A 98 -7.66 -11.66 7.27
N VAL A 99 -8.53 -12.16 8.13
CA VAL A 99 -8.45 -13.54 8.62
C VAL A 99 -9.35 -14.45 7.80
#